data_c5fe180b7f25b6259c2c0024ade52f7c
#
_entry.id   c5fe180b7f25b6259c2c0024ade52f7c
#
_cell.length_a   1.000
_cell.length_b   1.000
_cell.length_c   1.000
_cell.angle_alpha   90.00
_cell.angle_beta   90.00
_cell.angle_gamma   90.00
#
_symmetry.space_group_name_H-M   'P 1'
#
loop_
_entity.id
_entity.type
_entity.pdbx_description
1 polymer ?
#
loop_
_entity_poly.entity_id
_entity_poly.type
_entity_poly.pdbx_seq_one_letter_code
_entity_poly.pdbx_strand_id
1 'polypeptide(L)'
;MYYVKQSTNMRRSINHSLFLRCILSCIFISFLSDLCGQSNYVRTYVPKEPVSPGISLNESNALVSTAYYDSGGRLVQTVHHGITPSGKDMADLIVYDHVGRCQREWQLLPFDSSDGSYKQASAFDSSPCKDHYHVDYEYEPSVWNRVTAEIGR
;
A
#
# COMPACT_ATOMS: atom_id res chain seq x y z
N MET A 1 -50.54 -24.07 56.69
CA MET A 1 -49.15 -23.57 56.62
C MET A 1 -48.80 -23.42 55.15
N TYR A 2 -49.00 -22.23 54.58
CA TYR A 2 -48.74 -21.95 53.12
C TYR A 2 -47.43 -21.27 52.99
N TYR A 3 -46.54 -21.90 52.22
CA TYR A 3 -45.24 -21.33 51.82
C TYR A 3 -45.41 -20.52 50.53
N VAL A 4 -45.22 -19.21 50.59
CA VAL A 4 -45.17 -18.33 49.41
C VAL A 4 -43.74 -18.26 48.90
N LYS A 5 -43.48 -18.83 47.71
CA LYS A 5 -42.17 -18.77 47.02
C LYS A 5 -42.10 -17.44 46.29
N GLN A 6 -41.34 -16.50 46.82
CA GLN A 6 -41.01 -15.27 46.11
C GLN A 6 -39.99 -15.57 45.00
N SER A 7 -40.39 -15.38 43.75
CA SER A 7 -39.52 -15.37 42.58
C SER A 7 -38.91 -13.98 42.42
N THR A 8 -37.65 -13.85 42.74
CA THR A 8 -36.87 -12.62 42.46
C THR A 8 -36.47 -12.58 40.98
N ASN A 9 -37.26 -11.86 40.17
CA ASN A 9 -36.90 -11.49 38.82
C ASN A 9 -35.76 -10.44 38.87
N MET A 10 -34.50 -10.89 38.74
CA MET A 10 -33.35 -10.03 38.59
C MET A 10 -33.32 -9.49 37.14
N ARG A 11 -34.02 -8.39 36.88
CA ARG A 11 -33.84 -7.62 35.64
C ARG A 11 -32.44 -7.05 35.64
N ARG A 12 -31.55 -7.63 34.81
CA ARG A 12 -30.29 -7.01 34.47
C ARG A 12 -30.59 -5.71 33.73
N SER A 13 -30.48 -4.58 34.41
CA SER A 13 -30.45 -3.27 33.79
C SER A 13 -29.15 -3.20 32.97
N ILE A 14 -29.29 -3.37 31.69
CA ILE A 14 -28.17 -3.11 30.75
C ILE A 14 -27.94 -1.61 30.82
N ASN A 15 -26.80 -1.20 31.38
CA ASN A 15 -26.39 0.19 31.43
C ASN A 15 -26.23 0.74 30.00
N HIS A 16 -27.27 1.35 29.46
CA HIS A 16 -27.29 1.99 28.15
C HIS A 16 -26.10 2.96 27.94
N SER A 17 -25.64 3.58 29.02
CA SER A 17 -24.46 4.45 29.02
C SER A 17 -23.16 3.69 28.72
N LEU A 18 -23.02 2.46 29.24
CA LEU A 18 -21.82 1.62 28.93
C LEU A 18 -21.86 1.13 27.49
N PHE A 19 -23.03 0.71 27.01
CA PHE A 19 -23.22 0.24 25.64
C PHE A 19 -22.96 1.36 24.62
N LEU A 20 -23.45 2.57 24.89
CA LEU A 20 -23.23 3.74 24.06
C LEU A 20 -21.72 4.14 24.01
N ARG A 21 -21.02 4.04 25.14
CA ARG A 21 -19.57 4.29 25.22
C ARG A 21 -18.76 3.27 24.42
N CYS A 22 -19.13 2.00 24.45
CA CYS A 22 -18.50 0.97 23.63
C CYS A 22 -18.71 1.21 22.13
N ILE A 23 -19.92 1.58 21.71
CA ILE A 23 -20.21 1.90 20.30
C ILE A 23 -19.42 3.12 19.85
N LEU A 24 -19.37 4.20 20.62
CA LEU A 24 -18.57 5.38 20.31
C LEU A 24 -17.07 5.06 20.22
N SER A 25 -16.56 4.21 21.12
CA SER A 25 -15.16 3.78 21.09
C SER A 25 -14.84 2.94 19.84
N CYS A 26 -15.74 2.01 19.43
CA CYS A 26 -15.57 1.23 18.21
C CYS A 26 -15.61 2.10 16.96
N ILE A 27 -16.51 3.09 16.89
CA ILE A 27 -16.58 4.06 15.79
C ILE A 27 -15.31 4.90 15.73
N PHE A 28 -14.79 5.34 16.87
CA PHE A 28 -13.55 6.13 16.94
C PHE A 28 -12.33 5.32 16.50
N ILE A 29 -12.26 4.03 16.86
CA ILE A 29 -11.19 3.11 16.41
C ILE A 29 -11.28 2.85 14.90
N SER A 30 -12.50 2.74 14.34
CA SER A 30 -12.69 2.59 12.89
C SER A 30 -12.24 3.83 12.10
N PHE A 31 -12.43 5.04 12.64
CA PHE A 31 -11.94 6.28 12.03
C PHE A 31 -10.41 6.43 12.09
N LEU A 32 -9.75 5.81 13.07
CA LEU A 32 -8.28 5.85 13.19
C LEU A 32 -7.58 4.94 12.17
N SER A 33 -8.25 3.94 11.62
CA SER A 33 -7.68 3.06 10.59
C SER A 33 -7.50 3.75 9.23
N ASP A 34 -8.29 4.80 8.94
CA ASP A 34 -8.16 5.57 7.70
C ASP A 34 -7.05 6.66 7.75
N LEU A 35 -6.44 6.89 8.93
CA LEU A 35 -5.35 7.85 9.08
C LEU A 35 -3.97 7.29 8.77
N CYS A 36 -3.87 5.99 8.47
CA CYS A 36 -2.61 5.31 8.21
C CYS A 36 -2.42 5.14 6.72
N GLY A 37 -1.88 6.14 6.02
CA GLY A 37 -1.43 5.95 4.66
C GLY A 37 -1.59 7.12 3.70
N GLN A 38 -1.25 8.34 4.09
CA GLN A 38 -0.86 9.32 3.07
C GLN A 38 0.51 8.89 2.54
N SER A 39 0.49 8.08 1.48
CA SER A 39 1.69 7.82 0.70
C SER A 39 2.09 9.13 0.03
N ASN A 40 3.27 9.65 0.36
CA ASN A 40 3.85 10.75 -0.39
C ASN A 40 4.07 10.27 -1.82
N TYR A 41 3.60 11.02 -2.81
CA TYR A 41 3.81 10.64 -4.19
C TYR A 41 4.10 11.86 -5.08
N VAL A 42 4.81 11.60 -6.18
CA VAL A 42 5.04 12.55 -7.27
C VAL A 42 4.48 11.94 -8.54
N ARG A 43 3.60 12.66 -9.21
CA ARG A 43 3.04 12.26 -10.50
C ARG A 43 3.68 13.05 -11.62
N THR A 44 4.22 12.36 -12.61
CA THR A 44 4.93 12.94 -13.76
C THR A 44 4.14 12.67 -15.03
N TYR A 45 4.03 13.69 -15.88
CA TYR A 45 3.38 13.65 -17.19
C TYR A 45 4.43 13.93 -18.27
N VAL A 46 4.64 12.98 -19.16
CA VAL A 46 5.52 13.15 -20.33
C VAL A 46 4.66 13.18 -21.58
N PRO A 47 4.59 14.31 -22.31
CA PRO A 47 3.78 14.42 -23.53
C PRO A 47 4.14 13.33 -24.54
N LYS A 48 3.14 12.70 -25.14
CA LYS A 48 3.32 11.69 -26.21
C LYS A 48 3.77 12.34 -27.53
N GLU A 49 3.42 13.62 -27.72
CA GLU A 49 3.76 14.42 -28.88
C GLU A 49 4.15 15.84 -28.44
N PRO A 50 4.86 16.61 -29.27
CA PRO A 50 5.14 18.01 -28.97
C PRO A 50 3.85 18.80 -28.72
N VAL A 51 3.76 19.48 -27.57
CA VAL A 51 2.57 20.26 -27.20
C VAL A 51 2.86 21.75 -27.23
N SER A 52 1.88 22.54 -27.64
CA SER A 52 1.95 24.00 -27.58
C SER A 52 1.86 24.49 -26.12
N PRO A 53 2.46 25.64 -25.78
CA PRO A 53 2.31 26.25 -24.46
C PRO A 53 0.84 26.44 -24.07
N GLY A 54 0.48 26.07 -22.84
CA GLY A 54 -0.87 26.20 -22.30
C GLY A 54 -1.78 24.98 -22.47
N ILE A 55 -1.31 23.91 -23.10
CA ILE A 55 -2.06 22.62 -23.15
C ILE A 55 -1.93 21.90 -21.82
N SER A 56 -3.05 21.52 -21.21
CA SER A 56 -3.07 20.67 -20.03
C SER A 56 -2.73 19.23 -20.41
N LEU A 57 -1.75 18.65 -19.70
CA LEU A 57 -1.39 17.25 -19.85
C LEU A 57 -2.32 16.36 -19.02
N ASN A 58 -2.74 15.24 -19.61
CA ASN A 58 -3.58 14.22 -19.00
C ASN A 58 -3.22 12.84 -19.57
N GLU A 59 -3.88 11.78 -19.13
CA GLU A 59 -3.61 10.40 -19.54
C GLU A 59 -3.83 10.13 -21.04
N SER A 60 -4.62 10.94 -21.72
CA SER A 60 -4.86 10.77 -23.18
C SER A 60 -3.68 11.26 -24.01
N ASN A 61 -3.03 12.37 -23.60
CA ASN A 61 -1.98 13.06 -24.37
C ASN A 61 -0.58 12.96 -23.74
N ALA A 62 -0.45 12.30 -22.57
CA ALA A 62 0.82 12.10 -21.89
C ALA A 62 0.98 10.66 -21.41
N LEU A 63 2.23 10.23 -21.28
CA LEU A 63 2.60 9.07 -20.48
C LEU A 63 2.63 9.53 -19.02
N VAL A 64 1.94 8.80 -18.15
CA VAL A 64 1.82 9.17 -16.74
C VAL A 64 2.51 8.13 -15.89
N SER A 65 3.36 8.58 -14.96
CA SER A 65 3.97 7.74 -13.93
C SER A 65 3.80 8.36 -12.56
N THR A 66 3.59 7.53 -11.54
CA THR A 66 3.46 7.95 -10.16
C THR A 66 4.54 7.27 -9.33
N ALA A 67 5.45 8.03 -8.77
CA ALA A 67 6.47 7.57 -7.85
C ALA A 67 5.97 7.75 -6.41
N TYR A 68 5.93 6.67 -5.64
CA TYR A 68 5.51 6.62 -4.25
C TYR A 68 6.71 6.55 -3.32
N TYR A 69 6.65 7.30 -2.22
CA TYR A 69 7.72 7.44 -1.25
C TYR A 69 7.26 7.04 0.14
N ASP A 70 8.14 6.47 0.92
CA ASP A 70 7.89 6.20 2.34
C ASP A 70 7.96 7.48 3.20
N SER A 71 7.72 7.35 4.49
CA SER A 71 7.79 8.46 5.44
C SER A 71 9.19 9.09 5.58
N GLY A 72 10.22 8.36 5.18
CA GLY A 72 11.62 8.82 5.15
C GLY A 72 12.01 9.50 3.83
N GLY A 73 11.09 9.58 2.85
CA GLY A 73 11.35 10.16 1.53
C GLY A 73 12.09 9.23 0.57
N ARG A 74 12.16 7.90 0.87
CA ARG A 74 12.77 6.92 -0.03
C ARG A 74 11.73 6.43 -1.03
N LEU A 75 12.12 6.27 -2.29
CA LEU A 75 11.29 5.68 -3.33
C LEU A 75 10.96 4.23 -2.98
N VAL A 76 9.67 3.89 -2.90
CA VAL A 76 9.22 2.53 -2.64
C VAL A 76 8.56 1.88 -3.84
N GLN A 77 7.93 2.67 -4.71
CA GLN A 77 7.23 2.11 -5.87
C GLN A 77 7.12 3.15 -6.98
N THR A 78 7.24 2.71 -8.25
CA THR A 78 6.83 3.51 -9.39
C THR A 78 5.72 2.77 -10.14
N VAL A 79 4.62 3.46 -10.41
CA VAL A 79 3.51 2.94 -11.20
C VAL A 79 3.42 3.70 -12.51
N HIS A 80 3.51 2.98 -13.61
CA HIS A 80 3.32 3.51 -14.97
C HIS A 80 1.90 3.21 -15.43
N HIS A 81 1.13 4.27 -15.67
CA HIS A 81 -0.29 4.16 -15.97
C HIS A 81 -0.51 3.66 -17.39
N GLY A 82 -1.30 2.59 -17.53
CA GLY A 82 -1.85 2.15 -18.79
C GLY A 82 -0.81 1.89 -19.89
N ILE A 83 0.44 1.55 -19.56
CA ILE A 83 1.51 1.41 -20.56
C ILE A 83 1.52 0.05 -21.27
N THR A 84 0.78 -0.93 -20.79
CA THR A 84 0.66 -2.21 -21.50
C THR A 84 -0.21 -2.04 -22.76
N PRO A 85 -0.08 -2.94 -23.76
CA PRO A 85 -0.93 -2.90 -24.95
C PRO A 85 -2.44 -3.01 -24.65
N SER A 86 -2.79 -3.60 -23.50
CA SER A 86 -4.18 -3.70 -23.01
C SER A 86 -4.62 -2.51 -22.15
N GLY A 87 -3.81 -1.46 -22.02
CA GLY A 87 -4.11 -0.27 -21.22
C GLY A 87 -4.04 -0.51 -19.72
N LYS A 88 -3.26 -1.50 -19.27
CA LYS A 88 -3.06 -1.83 -17.87
C LYS A 88 -1.81 -1.18 -17.31
N ASP A 89 -1.77 -0.99 -15.98
CA ASP A 89 -0.64 -0.46 -15.28
C ASP A 89 0.53 -1.45 -15.23
N MET A 90 1.74 -0.93 -15.14
CA MET A 90 2.92 -1.67 -14.72
C MET A 90 3.55 -0.97 -13.53
N ALA A 91 4.06 -1.76 -12.59
CA ALA A 91 4.71 -1.22 -11.40
C ALA A 91 5.97 -1.99 -11.02
N ASP A 92 6.95 -1.26 -10.50
CA ASP A 92 8.09 -1.79 -9.76
C ASP A 92 7.87 -1.64 -8.25
N LEU A 93 8.70 -2.27 -7.42
CA LEU A 93 8.62 -2.14 -5.97
C LEU A 93 10.00 -2.35 -5.35
N ILE A 94 10.38 -1.47 -4.43
CA ILE A 94 11.59 -1.60 -3.62
C ILE A 94 11.17 -1.89 -2.18
N VAL A 95 11.68 -3.00 -1.65
CA VAL A 95 11.47 -3.41 -0.25
C VAL A 95 12.74 -3.11 0.53
N TYR A 96 12.60 -2.37 1.62
CA TYR A 96 13.71 -2.03 2.50
C TYR A 96 13.69 -2.89 3.77
N ASP A 97 14.87 -3.20 4.28
CA ASP A 97 15.02 -3.84 5.58
C ASP A 97 14.81 -2.83 6.75
N HIS A 98 14.84 -3.32 7.99
CA HIS A 98 14.61 -2.52 9.19
C HIS A 98 15.65 -1.42 9.45
N VAL A 99 16.82 -1.50 8.79
CA VAL A 99 17.87 -0.47 8.86
C VAL A 99 17.88 0.45 7.63
N GLY A 100 16.97 0.22 6.68
CA GLY A 100 16.75 1.07 5.53
C GLY A 100 17.57 0.74 4.29
N ARG A 101 18.14 -0.47 4.21
CA ARG A 101 18.84 -0.96 3.02
C ARG A 101 17.86 -1.64 2.08
N CYS A 102 18.08 -1.59 0.78
CA CYS A 102 17.27 -2.34 -0.20
C CYS A 102 17.44 -3.84 0.05
N GLN A 103 16.38 -4.51 0.47
CA GLN A 103 16.36 -5.95 0.68
C GLN A 103 15.94 -6.71 -0.58
N ARG A 104 14.96 -6.15 -1.30
CA ARG A 104 14.42 -6.72 -2.54
C ARG A 104 14.02 -5.61 -3.48
N GLU A 105 14.30 -5.78 -4.74
CA GLU A 105 13.86 -4.92 -5.82
C GLU A 105 13.06 -5.75 -6.83
N TRP A 106 11.78 -5.44 -6.95
CA TRP A 106 10.91 -6.00 -7.98
C TRP A 106 11.05 -5.18 -9.25
N GLN A 107 11.28 -5.87 -10.35
CA GLN A 107 11.25 -5.26 -11.67
C GLN A 107 9.80 -5.01 -12.10
N LEU A 108 9.65 -4.31 -13.20
CA LEU A 108 8.37 -3.87 -13.72
C LEU A 108 7.42 -5.05 -14.03
N LEU A 109 6.34 -5.18 -13.25
CA LEU A 109 5.31 -6.21 -13.41
C LEU A 109 3.98 -5.61 -13.87
N PRO A 110 3.21 -6.31 -14.73
CA PRO A 110 1.88 -5.88 -15.13
C PRO A 110 0.84 -6.18 -14.04
N PHE A 111 -0.14 -5.26 -13.89
CA PHE A 111 -1.28 -5.36 -12.97
C PHE A 111 -2.58 -5.18 -13.74
N ASP A 112 -3.67 -5.75 -13.23
CA ASP A 112 -5.00 -5.66 -13.87
C ASP A 112 -5.72 -4.31 -13.69
N SER A 113 -5.12 -3.40 -12.94
CA SER A 113 -5.62 -2.02 -12.78
C SER A 113 -5.11 -1.10 -13.89
N SER A 114 -5.73 0.06 -14.01
CA SER A 114 -5.36 1.13 -14.95
C SER A 114 -5.51 2.52 -14.33
N ASP A 115 -5.49 2.60 -12.99
CA ASP A 115 -5.76 3.83 -12.23
C ASP A 115 -4.50 4.51 -11.67
N GLY A 116 -3.33 3.88 -11.87
CA GLY A 116 -2.06 4.35 -11.36
C GLY A 116 -1.96 4.39 -9.83
N SER A 117 -2.84 3.68 -9.13
CA SER A 117 -2.81 3.57 -7.67
C SER A 117 -1.64 2.72 -7.18
N TYR A 118 -1.25 2.92 -5.91
CA TYR A 118 -0.26 2.10 -5.23
C TYR A 118 -0.67 0.63 -5.21
N LYS A 119 0.26 -0.27 -5.54
CA LYS A 119 0.06 -1.73 -5.53
C LYS A 119 0.66 -2.30 -4.25
N GLN A 120 -0.12 -3.08 -3.51
CA GLN A 120 0.33 -3.71 -2.27
C GLN A 120 1.46 -4.73 -2.55
N ALA A 121 2.42 -4.85 -1.65
CA ALA A 121 3.55 -5.78 -1.79
C ALA A 121 3.07 -7.24 -2.01
N SER A 122 1.99 -7.65 -1.35
CA SER A 122 1.38 -8.98 -1.54
C SER A 122 0.90 -9.25 -2.97
N ALA A 123 0.61 -8.20 -3.75
CA ALA A 123 0.22 -8.35 -5.15
C ALA A 123 1.42 -8.73 -6.03
N PHE A 124 2.64 -8.29 -5.68
CA PHE A 124 3.87 -8.72 -6.35
C PHE A 124 4.18 -10.19 -6.02
N ASP A 125 4.07 -10.59 -4.75
CA ASP A 125 4.29 -11.97 -4.31
C ASP A 125 3.28 -12.95 -4.91
N SER A 126 2.08 -12.52 -5.25
CA SER A 126 1.04 -13.35 -5.89
C SER A 126 1.08 -13.33 -7.42
N SER A 127 1.96 -12.52 -8.02
CA SER A 127 2.11 -12.48 -9.48
C SER A 127 2.59 -13.83 -10.04
N PRO A 128 2.03 -14.31 -11.15
CA PRO A 128 2.52 -15.53 -11.82
C PRO A 128 3.96 -15.41 -12.31
N CYS A 129 4.47 -14.19 -12.44
CA CYS A 129 5.83 -13.89 -12.89
C CYS A 129 6.83 -13.68 -11.74
N LYS A 130 6.41 -13.85 -10.47
CA LYS A 130 7.19 -13.49 -9.28
C LYS A 130 8.61 -14.06 -9.24
N ASP A 131 8.80 -15.27 -9.73
CA ASP A 131 10.07 -16.00 -9.61
C ASP A 131 11.15 -15.52 -10.61
N HIS A 132 10.83 -14.59 -11.51
CA HIS A 132 11.74 -14.13 -12.58
C HIS A 132 11.96 -12.61 -12.61
N TYR A 133 11.33 -11.86 -11.72
CA TYR A 133 11.28 -10.40 -11.81
C TYR A 133 11.64 -9.69 -10.51
N HIS A 134 12.51 -10.29 -9.70
CA HIS A 134 13.07 -9.59 -8.54
C HIS A 134 14.53 -9.93 -8.32
N VAL A 135 15.22 -9.05 -7.61
CA VAL A 135 16.57 -9.23 -7.12
C VAL A 135 16.55 -9.10 -5.61
N ASP A 136 17.10 -10.10 -4.92
CA ASP A 136 17.33 -10.06 -3.48
C ASP A 136 18.77 -9.66 -3.20
N TYR A 137 18.96 -8.79 -2.20
CA TYR A 137 20.28 -8.29 -1.79
C TYR A 137 20.63 -8.84 -0.42
N GLU A 138 21.82 -9.46 -0.32
CA GLU A 138 22.39 -9.88 0.94
C GLU A 138 23.54 -8.93 1.33
N TYR A 139 23.63 -8.63 2.63
CA TYR A 139 24.61 -7.70 3.17
C TYR A 139 25.51 -8.36 4.20
N GLU A 140 26.79 -7.96 4.22
CA GLU A 140 27.70 -8.37 5.27
C GLU A 140 27.21 -7.88 6.64
N PRO A 141 27.47 -8.65 7.73
CA PRO A 141 27.07 -8.26 9.09
C PRO A 141 28.05 -7.24 9.71
N SER A 142 28.58 -6.30 8.92
CA SER A 142 29.54 -5.29 9.37
C SER A 142 28.92 -3.89 9.28
N VAL A 143 29.56 -2.92 9.92
CA VAL A 143 29.17 -1.51 9.85
C VAL A 143 29.26 -0.90 8.44
N TRP A 144 29.99 -1.54 7.54
CA TRP A 144 30.17 -1.08 6.17
C TRP A 144 28.98 -1.41 5.27
N ASN A 145 28.13 -2.36 5.67
CA ASN A 145 26.90 -2.74 4.96
C ASN A 145 27.11 -3.00 3.45
N ARG A 146 28.22 -3.63 3.07
CA ARG A 146 28.47 -3.95 1.68
C ARG A 146 27.58 -5.09 1.21
N VAL A 147 27.09 -4.99 -0.02
CA VAL A 147 26.38 -6.10 -0.67
C VAL A 147 27.34 -7.26 -0.86
N THR A 148 26.96 -8.44 -0.37
CA THR A 148 27.74 -9.69 -0.50
C THR A 148 27.19 -10.59 -1.59
N ALA A 149 25.88 -10.52 -1.86
CA ALA A 149 25.25 -11.26 -2.94
C ALA A 149 24.07 -10.47 -3.53
N GLU A 150 23.89 -10.64 -4.84
CA GLU A 150 22.71 -10.22 -5.60
C GLU A 150 22.13 -11.49 -6.21
N ILE A 151 20.92 -11.86 -5.80
CA ILE A 151 20.25 -13.09 -6.21
C ILE A 151 19.06 -12.69 -7.06
N GLY A 152 19.27 -12.67 -8.37
CA GLY A 152 18.21 -12.51 -9.38
C GLY A 152 17.47 -13.82 -9.58
N ARG A 153 16.16 -13.74 -9.71
CA ARG A 153 15.27 -14.87 -10.05
C ARG A 153 14.36 -14.50 -11.20
#